data_50507a7178c1192e9ad7e0cf14b3c3f5
#
_entry.id   50507a7178c1192e9ad7e0cf14b3c3f5
#
_cell.length_a   1.000
_cell.length_b   1.000
_cell.length_c   1.000
_cell.angle_alpha   90.00
_cell.angle_beta   90.00
_cell.angle_gamma   90.00
#
_symmetry.space_group_name_H-M   'P 1'
#
loop_
_entity.id
_entity.type
_entity.pdbx_description
1 polymer ?
#
loop_
_entity_poly.entity_id
_entity_poly.type
_entity_poly.pdbx_seq_one_letter_code
_entity_poly.pdbx_strand_id
1 'polypeptide(L)'
;METLRTSSYLIPVKLESEPGKYMLIHGYTGAIDIVTESLLKKIQAVASGVDLPEDTLQALIKRGYITTRSQEEEYAYVARMAKALHKKECLLHTSFTWVVTYNCNFRCPYCFEGREQKDGEFQIVFTKKMVDQAYHAMELIQPNKKLRRNVITLYGGEPLLAENKEIVSYIINEGQKRGYTFFAVTNGYDLNSYIDLFSPSAIKKIQVTIDGPKNFHNQRRIHHKYVETFDNIISNIKLVLNTGIKVSVRINTDKNNVEQISELKKQLKILGLYNYPSNPQLSSSASFLRLNVLSSLN
;
A
#
# COMPACT_ATOMS: atom_id res chain seq x y z
N MET A 1 3.00 -21.97 -39.11
CA MET A 1 3.97 -21.39 -38.13
C MET A 1 3.19 -20.53 -37.15
N GLU A 2 3.40 -20.72 -35.87
CA GLU A 2 2.79 -19.84 -34.85
C GLU A 2 3.33 -18.43 -35.01
N THR A 3 2.45 -17.45 -35.13
CA THR A 3 2.85 -16.06 -35.36
C THR A 3 3.30 -15.45 -34.03
N LEU A 4 4.57 -15.09 -33.95
CA LEU A 4 5.12 -14.41 -32.79
C LEU A 4 4.67 -12.94 -32.77
N ARG A 5 4.35 -12.41 -31.60
CA ARG A 5 4.05 -11.00 -31.40
C ARG A 5 4.53 -10.48 -30.04
N THR A 6 4.64 -9.18 -29.90
CA THR A 6 4.86 -8.53 -28.63
C THR A 6 3.64 -8.73 -27.72
N SER A 7 3.87 -9.06 -26.45
CA SER A 7 2.79 -9.16 -25.46
C SER A 7 2.08 -7.81 -25.27
N SER A 8 0.74 -7.87 -25.16
CA SER A 8 -0.09 -6.69 -24.81
C SER A 8 0.17 -6.17 -23.39
N TYR A 9 0.86 -6.96 -22.56
CA TYR A 9 1.20 -6.63 -21.18
C TYR A 9 2.67 -6.21 -20.99
N LEU A 10 3.40 -5.98 -22.09
CA LEU A 10 4.74 -5.39 -22.04
C LEU A 10 4.65 -3.89 -21.81
N ILE A 11 5.29 -3.41 -20.76
CA ILE A 11 5.39 -2.00 -20.37
C ILE A 11 6.85 -1.57 -20.48
N PRO A 12 7.27 -0.86 -21.52
CA PRO A 12 8.61 -0.31 -21.63
C PRO A 12 8.69 1.06 -20.92
N VAL A 13 9.66 1.22 -20.03
CA VAL A 13 9.93 2.46 -19.31
C VAL A 13 11.33 2.93 -19.65
N LYS A 14 11.46 4.13 -20.25
CA LYS A 14 12.75 4.74 -20.54
C LYS A 14 13.50 5.07 -19.25
N LEU A 15 14.78 4.72 -19.18
CA LEU A 15 15.64 5.07 -18.06
C LEU A 15 16.35 6.39 -18.34
N GLU A 16 15.94 7.45 -17.64
CA GLU A 16 16.55 8.78 -17.83
C GLU A 16 17.98 8.84 -17.32
N SER A 17 18.32 8.05 -16.30
CA SER A 17 19.69 7.95 -15.76
C SER A 17 20.66 7.15 -16.64
N GLU A 18 20.14 6.38 -17.61
CA GLU A 18 20.92 5.53 -18.52
C GLU A 18 20.43 5.71 -19.98
N PRO A 19 20.93 6.72 -20.69
CA PRO A 19 20.49 6.99 -22.07
C PRO A 19 20.58 5.76 -22.98
N GLY A 20 19.54 5.52 -23.77
CA GLY A 20 19.48 4.37 -24.69
C GLY A 20 19.08 3.05 -24.03
N LYS A 21 18.75 3.03 -22.73
CA LYS A 21 18.23 1.85 -22.04
C LYS A 21 16.77 2.01 -21.61
N TYR A 22 16.08 0.87 -21.56
CA TYR A 22 14.69 0.74 -21.15
C TYR A 22 14.54 -0.37 -20.13
N MET A 23 13.72 -0.15 -19.12
CA MET A 23 13.24 -1.19 -18.23
C MET A 23 11.96 -1.78 -18.84
N LEU A 24 11.97 -3.08 -19.08
CA LEU A 24 10.79 -3.84 -19.49
C LEU A 24 10.11 -4.38 -18.23
N ILE A 25 8.82 -4.11 -18.11
CA ILE A 25 7.98 -4.67 -17.04
C ILE A 25 6.89 -5.50 -17.71
N HIS A 26 6.68 -6.73 -17.26
CA HIS A 26 5.60 -7.56 -17.79
C HIS A 26 4.45 -7.69 -16.78
N GLY A 27 3.25 -7.29 -17.18
CA GLY A 27 2.12 -7.05 -16.29
C GLY A 27 1.61 -8.28 -15.52
N TYR A 28 1.71 -9.50 -16.07
CA TYR A 28 1.21 -10.69 -15.38
C TYR A 28 2.26 -11.73 -15.01
N THR A 29 3.46 -11.73 -15.62
CA THR A 29 4.55 -12.61 -15.18
C THR A 29 5.38 -11.99 -14.06
N GLY A 30 5.33 -10.66 -13.91
CA GLY A 30 6.16 -9.91 -12.98
C GLY A 30 7.63 -9.80 -13.42
N ALA A 31 7.95 -10.17 -14.66
CA ALA A 31 9.29 -10.05 -15.20
C ALA A 31 9.71 -8.59 -15.28
N ILE A 32 10.95 -8.29 -14.88
CA ILE A 32 11.57 -6.97 -14.98
C ILE A 32 12.99 -7.17 -15.51
N ASP A 33 13.32 -6.52 -16.62
CA ASP A 33 14.64 -6.59 -17.26
C ASP A 33 15.03 -5.23 -17.82
N ILE A 34 16.34 -4.97 -17.94
CA ILE A 34 16.85 -3.76 -18.60
C ILE A 34 17.40 -4.18 -19.97
N VAL A 35 16.95 -3.49 -21.01
CA VAL A 35 17.35 -3.74 -22.39
C VAL A 35 17.82 -2.47 -23.08
N THR A 36 18.54 -2.62 -24.18
CA THR A 36 18.89 -1.50 -25.07
C THR A 36 17.67 -1.09 -25.90
N GLU A 37 17.65 0.16 -26.37
CA GLU A 37 16.63 0.65 -27.29
C GLU A 37 16.57 -0.17 -28.58
N SER A 38 17.71 -0.64 -29.08
CA SER A 38 17.79 -1.50 -30.25
C SER A 38 17.05 -2.82 -30.02
N LEU A 39 17.22 -3.47 -28.87
CA LEU A 39 16.52 -4.71 -28.55
C LEU A 39 15.00 -4.48 -28.36
N LEU A 40 14.62 -3.37 -27.71
CA LEU A 40 13.21 -3.01 -27.58
C LEU A 40 12.52 -2.85 -28.93
N LYS A 41 13.17 -2.14 -29.89
CA LYS A 41 12.64 -2.00 -31.25
C LYS A 41 12.48 -3.34 -31.97
N LYS A 42 13.41 -4.27 -31.77
CA LYS A 42 13.29 -5.63 -32.32
C LYS A 42 12.13 -6.42 -31.68
N ILE A 43 11.94 -6.31 -30.36
CA ILE A 43 10.81 -6.92 -29.65
C ILE A 43 9.48 -6.38 -30.23
N GLN A 44 9.36 -5.07 -30.39
CA GLN A 44 8.15 -4.42 -30.92
C GLN A 44 7.86 -4.77 -32.37
N ALA A 45 8.90 -5.07 -33.15
CA ALA A 45 8.78 -5.43 -34.57
C ALA A 45 8.80 -6.95 -34.83
N VAL A 46 8.72 -7.80 -33.79
CA VAL A 46 8.85 -9.27 -33.94
C VAL A 46 7.81 -9.88 -34.86
N ALA A 47 6.60 -9.33 -34.89
CA ALA A 47 5.53 -9.78 -35.83
C ALA A 47 5.87 -9.55 -37.32
N SER A 48 6.81 -8.66 -37.61
CA SER A 48 7.29 -8.37 -38.96
C SER A 48 8.48 -9.25 -39.39
N GLY A 49 8.79 -10.31 -38.63
CA GLY A 49 9.86 -11.27 -38.96
C GLY A 49 11.27 -10.75 -38.71
N VAL A 50 11.43 -9.85 -37.71
CA VAL A 50 12.75 -9.34 -37.31
C VAL A 50 13.60 -10.47 -36.75
N ASP A 51 14.85 -10.57 -37.24
CA ASP A 51 15.81 -11.58 -36.81
C ASP A 51 16.31 -11.28 -35.38
N LEU A 52 16.12 -12.25 -34.48
CA LEU A 52 16.62 -12.30 -33.11
C LEU A 52 17.42 -13.57 -32.94
N PRO A 53 18.58 -13.54 -32.26
CA PRO A 53 19.28 -14.78 -31.90
C PRO A 53 18.36 -15.70 -31.12
N GLU A 54 18.41 -17.01 -31.41
CA GLU A 54 17.48 -18.01 -30.83
C GLU A 54 17.46 -17.98 -29.31
N ASP A 55 18.63 -17.91 -28.66
CA ASP A 55 18.71 -17.83 -27.19
C ASP A 55 18.01 -16.58 -26.64
N THR A 56 18.14 -15.46 -27.34
CA THR A 56 17.47 -14.20 -26.98
C THR A 56 15.96 -14.34 -27.15
N LEU A 57 15.49 -14.90 -28.26
CA LEU A 57 14.08 -15.11 -28.55
C LEU A 57 13.44 -16.02 -27.47
N GLN A 58 14.08 -17.13 -27.13
CA GLN A 58 13.61 -18.05 -26.10
C GLN A 58 13.56 -17.39 -24.72
N ALA A 59 14.56 -16.57 -24.37
CA ALA A 59 14.56 -15.80 -23.14
C ALA A 59 13.38 -14.82 -23.10
N LEU A 60 13.12 -14.09 -24.18
CA LEU A 60 12.02 -13.13 -24.26
C LEU A 60 10.64 -13.79 -24.18
N ILE A 61 10.47 -14.98 -24.80
CA ILE A 61 9.25 -15.79 -24.69
C ILE A 61 9.07 -16.29 -23.26
N LYS A 62 10.12 -16.85 -22.66
CA LYS A 62 10.08 -17.33 -21.26
C LYS A 62 9.72 -16.22 -20.26
N ARG A 63 10.18 -15.00 -20.50
CA ARG A 63 9.87 -13.81 -19.70
C ARG A 63 8.47 -13.26 -19.97
N GLY A 64 7.85 -13.64 -21.08
CA GLY A 64 6.52 -13.23 -21.51
C GLY A 64 6.50 -12.00 -22.43
N TYR A 65 7.64 -11.38 -22.72
CA TYR A 65 7.70 -10.17 -23.55
C TYR A 65 7.27 -10.41 -25.01
N ILE A 66 7.50 -11.65 -25.49
CA ILE A 66 7.03 -12.15 -26.77
C ILE A 66 6.09 -13.33 -26.50
N THR A 67 5.03 -13.46 -27.28
CA THR A 67 4.02 -14.51 -27.13
C THR A 67 3.55 -15.04 -28.49
N THR A 68 3.09 -16.30 -28.52
CA THR A 68 2.40 -16.91 -29.66
C THR A 68 0.88 -16.73 -29.61
N ARG A 69 0.32 -16.32 -28.42
CA ARG A 69 -1.12 -16.09 -28.27
C ARG A 69 -1.57 -14.90 -29.08
N SER A 70 -2.77 -14.97 -29.68
CA SER A 70 -3.43 -13.77 -30.20
C SER A 70 -3.69 -12.76 -29.07
N GLN A 71 -4.06 -11.53 -29.39
CA GLN A 71 -4.39 -10.53 -28.37
C GLN A 71 -5.60 -10.96 -27.53
N GLU A 72 -6.61 -11.52 -28.16
CA GLU A 72 -7.83 -12.02 -27.52
C GLU A 72 -7.52 -13.23 -26.63
N GLU A 73 -6.69 -14.15 -27.09
CA GLU A 73 -6.26 -15.31 -26.31
C GLU A 73 -5.44 -14.90 -25.09
N GLU A 74 -4.56 -13.91 -25.23
CA GLU A 74 -3.77 -13.39 -24.11
C GLU A 74 -4.68 -12.71 -23.07
N TYR A 75 -5.63 -11.87 -23.49
CA TYR A 75 -6.61 -11.26 -22.60
C TYR A 75 -7.46 -12.30 -21.88
N ALA A 76 -7.96 -13.31 -22.61
CA ALA A 76 -8.72 -14.40 -22.03
C ALA A 76 -7.90 -15.22 -21.02
N TYR A 77 -6.62 -15.45 -21.31
CA TYR A 77 -5.70 -16.12 -20.40
C TYR A 77 -5.52 -15.34 -19.11
N VAL A 78 -5.22 -14.05 -19.19
CA VAL A 78 -5.04 -13.17 -18.01
C VAL A 78 -6.32 -13.05 -17.21
N ALA A 79 -7.48 -12.90 -17.86
CA ALA A 79 -8.79 -12.87 -17.19
C ALA A 79 -9.08 -14.16 -16.43
N ARG A 80 -8.79 -15.35 -17.00
CA ARG A 80 -8.94 -16.63 -16.31
C ARG A 80 -8.00 -16.76 -15.12
N MET A 81 -6.73 -16.35 -15.28
CA MET A 81 -5.74 -16.38 -14.21
C MET A 81 -6.13 -15.44 -13.06
N ALA A 82 -6.52 -14.21 -13.37
CA ALA A 82 -6.98 -13.23 -12.38
C ALA A 82 -8.21 -13.73 -11.62
N LYS A 83 -9.19 -14.32 -12.34
CA LYS A 83 -10.39 -14.91 -11.72
C LYS A 83 -10.05 -16.09 -10.81
N ALA A 84 -9.11 -16.94 -11.21
CA ALA A 84 -8.67 -18.07 -10.38
C ALA A 84 -7.94 -17.61 -9.12
N LEU A 85 -7.04 -16.62 -9.23
CA LEU A 85 -6.33 -16.04 -8.11
C LEU A 85 -7.31 -15.33 -7.14
N HIS A 86 -8.25 -14.55 -7.68
CA HIS A 86 -9.28 -13.88 -6.88
C HIS A 86 -10.16 -14.89 -6.13
N LYS A 87 -10.63 -15.93 -6.83
CA LYS A 87 -11.41 -17.02 -6.20
C LYS A 87 -10.63 -17.69 -5.07
N LYS A 88 -9.34 -18.00 -5.28
CA LYS A 88 -8.47 -18.57 -4.26
C LYS A 88 -8.31 -17.64 -3.07
N GLU A 89 -8.05 -16.36 -3.28
CA GLU A 89 -7.90 -15.36 -2.21
C GLU A 89 -9.19 -15.18 -1.41
N CYS A 90 -10.34 -15.09 -2.08
CA CYS A 90 -11.64 -14.97 -1.42
C CYS A 90 -12.00 -16.21 -0.60
N LEU A 91 -11.64 -17.41 -1.06
CA LEU A 91 -11.92 -18.65 -0.33
C LEU A 91 -10.97 -18.87 0.85
N LEU A 92 -9.72 -18.43 0.73
CA LEU A 92 -8.69 -18.76 1.72
C LEU A 92 -8.57 -17.73 2.85
N HIS A 93 -8.95 -16.44 2.62
CA HIS A 93 -8.64 -15.39 3.58
C HIS A 93 -9.68 -14.26 3.60
N THR A 94 -10.75 -14.45 4.32
CA THR A 94 -11.67 -13.34 4.63
C THR A 94 -10.95 -12.34 5.54
N SER A 95 -10.81 -11.10 5.09
CA SER A 95 -10.22 -9.99 5.85
C SER A 95 -11.30 -9.00 6.27
N PHE A 96 -11.12 -8.38 7.43
CA PHE A 96 -12.06 -7.41 7.98
C PHE A 96 -11.38 -6.05 8.15
N THR A 97 -12.05 -5.02 7.67
CA THR A 97 -11.69 -3.62 7.88
C THR A 97 -12.81 -2.95 8.66
N TRP A 98 -12.46 -2.32 9.76
CA TRP A 98 -13.41 -1.64 10.63
C TRP A 98 -13.25 -0.14 10.50
N VAL A 99 -14.31 0.54 10.12
CA VAL A 99 -14.41 2.00 10.14
C VAL A 99 -14.84 2.41 11.54
N VAL A 100 -13.85 2.74 12.38
CA VAL A 100 -14.07 3.05 13.80
C VAL A 100 -14.89 4.32 13.97
N THR A 101 -14.63 5.30 13.11
CA THR A 101 -15.32 6.60 13.05
C THR A 101 -15.07 7.26 11.70
N TYR A 102 -15.96 8.16 11.30
CA TYR A 102 -15.72 9.08 10.20
C TYR A 102 -15.12 10.43 10.66
N ASN A 103 -15.02 10.65 11.98
CA ASN A 103 -14.35 11.85 12.51
C ASN A 103 -12.87 11.84 12.17
N CYS A 104 -12.35 13.00 11.85
CA CYS A 104 -10.93 13.21 11.59
C CYS A 104 -10.51 14.60 12.09
N ASN A 105 -9.32 14.69 12.71
CA ASN A 105 -8.72 15.95 13.08
C ASN A 105 -8.05 16.69 11.91
N PHE A 106 -8.01 16.06 10.69
CA PHE A 106 -7.47 16.68 9.46
C PHE A 106 -8.59 17.13 8.51
N ARG A 107 -8.24 18.10 7.64
CA ARG A 107 -9.07 18.65 6.56
C ARG A 107 -8.29 18.66 5.25
N CYS A 108 -7.87 17.47 4.81
CA CYS A 108 -7.09 17.30 3.58
C CYS A 108 -7.95 17.64 2.35
N PRO A 109 -7.50 18.52 1.43
CA PRO A 109 -8.31 18.97 0.29
C PRO A 109 -8.76 17.87 -0.66
N TYR A 110 -7.99 16.77 -0.73
CA TYR A 110 -8.26 15.62 -1.60
C TYR A 110 -9.01 14.47 -0.91
N CYS A 111 -9.41 14.64 0.37
CA CYS A 111 -10.08 13.59 1.13
C CYS A 111 -11.48 13.32 0.59
N PHE A 112 -11.75 12.08 0.19
CA PHE A 112 -13.08 11.68 -0.30
C PHE A 112 -14.13 11.68 0.82
N GLU A 113 -13.72 11.50 2.08
CA GLU A 113 -14.58 11.56 3.26
C GLU A 113 -14.85 13.02 3.73
N GLY A 114 -14.18 13.99 3.11
CA GLY A 114 -14.26 15.42 3.54
C GLY A 114 -15.64 16.07 3.35
N ARG A 115 -16.52 15.50 2.53
CA ARG A 115 -17.90 15.98 2.37
C ARG A 115 -18.75 15.68 3.60
N GLU A 116 -18.61 14.49 4.16
CA GLU A 116 -19.38 14.02 5.32
C GLU A 116 -18.97 14.70 6.62
N GLN A 117 -17.73 15.25 6.69
CA GLN A 117 -17.24 15.96 7.86
C GLN A 117 -17.79 17.39 7.98
N LYS A 118 -18.32 17.98 6.89
CA LYS A 118 -18.82 19.36 6.88
C LYS A 118 -20.19 19.54 7.53
N ASP A 119 -21.03 18.51 7.48
CA ASP A 119 -22.44 18.62 7.84
C ASP A 119 -22.76 18.12 9.26
N GLY A 120 -21.76 17.66 10.02
CA GLY A 120 -21.92 17.25 11.44
C GLY A 120 -22.79 15.99 11.67
N GLU A 121 -23.34 15.42 10.61
CA GLU A 121 -24.30 14.29 10.70
C GLU A 121 -23.63 12.93 10.96
N PHE A 122 -22.33 12.79 10.73
CA PHE A 122 -21.61 11.50 10.80
C PHE A 122 -20.54 11.42 11.89
N GLN A 123 -20.85 11.99 13.07
CA GLN A 123 -19.95 11.87 14.24
C GLN A 123 -20.08 10.54 14.98
N ILE A 124 -20.44 9.48 14.27
CA ILE A 124 -20.61 8.17 14.89
C ILE A 124 -19.22 7.57 15.18
N VAL A 125 -19.01 7.23 16.44
CA VAL A 125 -17.89 6.43 16.92
C VAL A 125 -18.43 5.09 17.38
N PHE A 126 -17.67 4.01 17.20
CA PHE A 126 -18.05 2.70 17.73
C PHE A 126 -18.34 2.79 19.23
N THR A 127 -19.42 2.13 19.64
CA THR A 127 -19.72 1.85 21.04
C THR A 127 -19.25 0.43 21.41
N LYS A 128 -19.09 0.11 22.69
CA LYS A 128 -18.76 -1.24 23.13
C LYS A 128 -19.75 -2.28 22.59
N LYS A 129 -21.06 -1.95 22.57
CA LYS A 129 -22.10 -2.81 22.00
C LYS A 129 -21.88 -3.05 20.50
N MET A 130 -21.53 -2.01 19.74
CA MET A 130 -21.22 -2.16 18.30
C MET A 130 -19.99 -3.02 18.08
N VAL A 131 -18.95 -2.90 18.91
CA VAL A 131 -17.76 -3.76 18.86
C VAL A 131 -18.13 -5.23 19.06
N ASP A 132 -18.94 -5.55 20.06
CA ASP A 132 -19.39 -6.92 20.33
C ASP A 132 -20.21 -7.47 19.16
N GLN A 133 -21.11 -6.66 18.61
CA GLN A 133 -21.89 -7.01 17.41
C GLN A 133 -21.01 -7.21 16.17
N ALA A 134 -19.95 -6.41 16.00
CA ALA A 134 -19.04 -6.53 14.87
C ALA A 134 -18.22 -7.84 14.98
N TYR A 135 -17.74 -8.23 16.15
CA TYR A 135 -17.09 -9.53 16.34
C TYR A 135 -18.05 -10.68 16.05
N HIS A 136 -19.27 -10.61 16.52
CA HIS A 136 -20.30 -11.61 16.21
C HIS A 136 -20.60 -11.68 14.70
N ALA A 137 -20.74 -10.53 14.03
CA ALA A 137 -20.94 -10.48 12.59
C ALA A 137 -19.78 -11.12 11.80
N MET A 138 -18.54 -10.94 12.23
CA MET A 138 -17.39 -11.62 11.62
C MET A 138 -17.51 -13.15 11.68
N GLU A 139 -18.08 -13.69 12.77
CA GLU A 139 -18.33 -15.12 12.94
C GLU A 139 -19.44 -15.62 12.03
N LEU A 140 -20.49 -14.83 11.82
CA LEU A 140 -21.58 -15.15 10.89
C LEU A 140 -21.13 -15.09 9.42
N ILE A 141 -20.32 -14.08 9.04
CA ILE A 141 -19.81 -13.90 7.67
C ILE A 141 -18.85 -15.03 7.28
N GLN A 142 -17.96 -15.42 8.18
CA GLN A 142 -17.02 -16.52 7.97
C GLN A 142 -16.92 -17.37 9.23
N PRO A 143 -17.75 -18.42 9.38
CA PRO A 143 -17.76 -19.27 10.58
C PRO A 143 -16.44 -20.01 10.80
N ASN A 144 -15.75 -20.38 9.71
CA ASN A 144 -14.49 -21.07 9.80
C ASN A 144 -13.34 -20.11 10.13
N LYS A 145 -12.89 -20.12 11.40
CA LYS A 145 -11.81 -19.27 11.88
C LYS A 145 -10.50 -19.41 11.09
N LYS A 146 -10.22 -20.60 10.52
CA LYS A 146 -9.00 -20.83 9.72
C LYS A 146 -9.03 -20.09 8.38
N LEU A 147 -10.19 -19.72 7.90
CA LEU A 147 -10.38 -18.94 6.67
C LEU A 147 -10.48 -17.43 6.93
N ARG A 148 -10.41 -16.99 8.19
CA ARG A 148 -10.33 -15.58 8.56
C ARG A 148 -8.88 -15.16 8.71
N ARG A 149 -8.49 -14.00 8.16
CA ARG A 149 -7.21 -13.39 8.50
C ARG A 149 -7.21 -12.99 9.98
N ASN A 150 -6.14 -13.27 10.67
CA ASN A 150 -5.99 -12.91 12.08
C ASN A 150 -5.61 -11.44 12.31
N VAL A 151 -5.77 -10.60 11.30
CA VAL A 151 -5.49 -9.17 11.35
C VAL A 151 -6.74 -8.40 10.98
N ILE A 152 -7.19 -7.53 11.89
CA ILE A 152 -8.26 -6.57 11.64
C ILE A 152 -7.61 -5.23 11.28
N THR A 153 -8.09 -4.60 10.20
CA THR A 153 -7.65 -3.26 9.80
C THR A 153 -8.54 -2.21 10.45
N LEU A 154 -7.95 -1.29 11.21
CA LEU A 154 -8.63 -0.09 11.72
C LEU A 154 -8.49 1.02 10.69
N TYR A 155 -9.62 1.57 10.28
CA TYR A 155 -9.73 2.57 9.22
C TYR A 155 -10.82 3.59 9.56
N GLY A 156 -11.04 4.56 8.67
CA GLY A 156 -12.09 5.58 8.77
C GLY A 156 -11.53 6.98 8.53
N GLY A 157 -12.16 8.00 9.08
CA GLY A 157 -11.62 9.35 9.08
C GLY A 157 -10.23 9.36 9.73
N GLU A 158 -10.19 9.24 11.06
CA GLU A 158 -8.96 8.92 11.81
C GLU A 158 -9.30 7.95 12.94
N PRO A 159 -8.94 6.67 12.81
CA PRO A 159 -9.29 5.68 13.83
C PRO A 159 -8.55 5.89 15.15
N LEU A 160 -7.36 6.50 15.12
CA LEU A 160 -6.51 6.70 16.29
C LEU A 160 -6.55 8.16 16.80
N LEU A 161 -7.72 8.82 16.78
CA LEU A 161 -7.93 10.09 17.51
C LEU A 161 -7.69 9.89 19.00
N ALA A 162 -7.04 10.83 19.67
CA ALA A 162 -6.79 10.75 21.11
C ALA A 162 -8.07 10.50 21.92
N GLU A 163 -9.18 11.11 21.52
CA GLU A 163 -10.52 10.94 22.13
C GLU A 163 -11.09 9.54 21.97
N ASN A 164 -10.67 8.77 20.97
CA ASN A 164 -11.13 7.41 20.72
C ASN A 164 -10.34 6.33 21.49
N LYS A 165 -9.38 6.70 22.34
CA LYS A 165 -8.48 5.79 23.02
C LYS A 165 -9.22 4.67 23.76
N GLU A 166 -10.29 5.00 24.51
CA GLU A 166 -11.05 4.03 25.29
C GLU A 166 -11.68 2.95 24.40
N ILE A 167 -12.38 3.38 23.33
CA ILE A 167 -13.07 2.43 22.45
C ILE A 167 -12.09 1.62 21.60
N VAL A 168 -10.99 2.20 21.15
CA VAL A 168 -9.93 1.46 20.43
C VAL A 168 -9.27 0.45 21.35
N SER A 169 -9.01 0.80 22.62
CA SER A 169 -8.50 -0.15 23.61
C SER A 169 -9.47 -1.32 23.82
N TYR A 170 -10.77 -1.06 23.89
CA TYR A 170 -11.79 -2.09 23.99
C TYR A 170 -11.80 -3.01 22.76
N ILE A 171 -11.75 -2.44 21.55
CA ILE A 171 -11.64 -3.19 20.29
C ILE A 171 -10.44 -4.15 20.35
N ILE A 172 -9.27 -3.64 20.74
CA ILE A 172 -8.03 -4.41 20.74
C ILE A 172 -8.09 -5.52 21.78
N ASN A 173 -8.51 -5.22 23.01
CA ASN A 173 -8.60 -6.19 24.09
C ASN A 173 -9.56 -7.35 23.75
N GLU A 174 -10.74 -7.03 23.21
CA GLU A 174 -11.71 -8.03 22.75
C GLU A 174 -11.20 -8.84 21.54
N GLY A 175 -10.43 -8.20 20.67
CA GLY A 175 -9.79 -8.87 19.53
C GLY A 175 -8.68 -9.83 19.96
N GLN A 176 -7.83 -9.41 20.89
CA GLN A 176 -6.76 -10.26 21.44
C GLN A 176 -7.31 -11.54 22.11
N LYS A 177 -8.40 -11.44 22.87
CA LYS A 177 -9.09 -12.61 23.46
C LYS A 177 -9.54 -13.60 22.38
N ARG A 178 -9.85 -13.12 21.18
CA ARG A 178 -10.27 -13.91 20.02
C ARG A 178 -9.11 -14.33 19.09
N GLY A 179 -7.87 -13.93 19.41
CA GLY A 179 -6.64 -14.24 18.66
C GLY A 179 -6.41 -13.33 17.44
N TYR A 180 -7.00 -12.13 17.42
CA TYR A 180 -6.73 -11.11 16.41
C TYR A 180 -5.59 -10.19 16.85
N THR A 181 -4.89 -9.69 15.85
CA THR A 181 -3.96 -8.56 15.93
C THR A 181 -4.47 -7.46 14.99
N PHE A 182 -3.85 -6.27 15.06
CA PHE A 182 -4.39 -5.12 14.36
C PHE A 182 -3.36 -4.45 13.45
N PHE A 183 -3.89 -3.87 12.39
CA PHE A 183 -3.21 -2.93 11.50
C PHE A 183 -4.02 -1.64 11.47
N ALA A 184 -3.40 -0.49 11.67
CA ALA A 184 -4.10 0.79 11.60
C ALA A 184 -3.60 1.64 10.43
N VAL A 185 -4.54 2.26 9.70
CA VAL A 185 -4.26 3.32 8.72
C VAL A 185 -4.61 4.64 9.38
N THR A 186 -3.62 5.52 9.53
CA THR A 186 -3.72 6.72 10.36
C THR A 186 -3.03 7.92 9.72
N ASN A 187 -3.46 9.13 10.11
CA ASN A 187 -2.75 10.35 9.77
C ASN A 187 -1.48 10.56 10.61
N GLY A 188 -1.34 9.83 11.71
CA GLY A 188 -0.14 9.83 12.54
C GLY A 188 -0.07 10.92 13.62
N TYR A 189 -1.07 11.78 13.75
CA TYR A 189 -0.99 12.96 14.60
C TYR A 189 -1.08 12.64 16.11
N ASP A 190 -1.96 11.72 16.50
CA ASP A 190 -2.23 11.36 17.90
C ASP A 190 -1.59 10.02 18.34
N LEU A 191 -0.58 9.50 17.61
CA LEU A 191 0.03 8.19 17.90
C LEU A 191 0.65 8.10 19.29
N ASN A 192 1.14 9.22 19.85
CA ASN A 192 1.67 9.28 21.19
C ASN A 192 0.66 8.83 22.27
N SER A 193 -0.64 9.02 22.03
CA SER A 193 -1.71 8.56 22.92
C SER A 193 -1.88 7.03 22.91
N TYR A 194 -1.29 6.31 21.96
CA TYR A 194 -1.52 4.89 21.71
C TYR A 194 -0.28 4.01 21.91
N ILE A 195 0.81 4.56 22.47
CA ILE A 195 2.10 3.84 22.59
C ILE A 195 1.97 2.51 23.32
N ASP A 196 1.12 2.45 24.35
CA ASP A 196 0.84 1.22 25.13
C ASP A 196 0.12 0.12 24.33
N LEU A 197 -0.51 0.47 23.21
CA LEU A 197 -1.21 -0.48 22.33
C LEU A 197 -0.37 -0.93 21.14
N PHE A 198 0.82 -0.36 20.94
CA PHE A 198 1.73 -0.79 19.87
C PHE A 198 2.59 -1.95 20.34
N SER A 199 2.24 -3.14 19.90
CA SER A 199 2.97 -4.38 20.18
C SER A 199 2.67 -5.43 19.11
N PRO A 200 3.51 -6.49 18.98
CA PRO A 200 3.25 -7.61 18.06
C PRO A 200 1.92 -8.34 18.31
N SER A 201 1.40 -8.29 19.53
CA SER A 201 0.14 -8.94 19.93
C SER A 201 -1.09 -8.04 19.85
N ALA A 202 -0.91 -6.72 19.69
CA ALA A 202 -2.00 -5.74 19.62
C ALA A 202 -1.96 -5.04 18.24
N ILE A 203 -1.65 -3.74 18.18
CA ILE A 203 -1.41 -3.06 16.89
C ILE A 203 0.03 -3.36 16.45
N LYS A 204 0.20 -4.38 15.61
CA LYS A 204 1.53 -4.84 15.15
C LYS A 204 2.11 -4.08 13.98
N LYS A 205 1.30 -3.27 13.32
CA LYS A 205 1.69 -2.49 12.16
C LYS A 205 0.80 -1.26 12.02
N ILE A 206 1.39 -0.15 11.58
CA ILE A 206 0.64 1.03 11.15
C ILE A 206 1.05 1.47 9.75
N GLN A 207 0.14 2.18 9.08
CA GLN A 207 0.42 2.93 7.86
C GLN A 207 0.13 4.40 8.12
N VAL A 208 1.15 5.25 8.02
CA VAL A 208 1.04 6.70 8.22
C VAL A 208 1.13 7.40 6.87
N THR A 209 0.27 8.40 6.63
CA THR A 209 0.29 9.15 5.37
C THR A 209 1.18 10.39 5.48
N ILE A 210 2.20 10.50 4.60
CA ILE A 210 3.08 11.66 4.44
C ILE A 210 3.16 11.99 2.95
N ASP A 211 2.61 13.11 2.51
CA ASP A 211 2.41 13.42 1.10
C ASP A 211 3.53 14.23 0.43
N GLY A 212 4.63 14.45 1.12
CA GLY A 212 5.78 15.19 0.60
C GLY A 212 6.72 15.69 1.70
N PRO A 213 7.76 16.46 1.34
CA PRO A 213 8.61 17.18 2.30
C PRO A 213 7.78 18.11 3.18
N LYS A 214 8.33 18.56 4.32
CA LYS A 214 7.62 19.31 5.37
C LYS A 214 6.67 20.38 4.83
N ASN A 215 7.16 21.31 4.01
CA ASN A 215 6.34 22.41 3.49
C ASN A 215 5.19 21.92 2.61
N PHE A 216 5.44 20.92 1.79
CA PHE A 216 4.44 20.33 0.89
C PHE A 216 3.40 19.52 1.67
N HIS A 217 3.86 18.72 2.63
CA HIS A 217 2.99 17.95 3.51
C HIS A 217 2.02 18.86 4.27
N ASN A 218 2.51 19.93 4.90
CA ASN A 218 1.69 20.84 5.72
C ASN A 218 0.59 21.54 4.89
N GLN A 219 0.81 21.79 3.60
CA GLN A 219 -0.21 22.34 2.69
C GLN A 219 -1.30 21.33 2.30
N ARG A 220 -1.01 20.03 2.35
CA ARG A 220 -1.92 18.96 1.92
C ARG A 220 -2.57 18.23 3.09
N ARG A 221 -1.89 18.14 4.21
CA ARG A 221 -2.31 17.42 5.43
C ARG A 221 -2.61 18.41 6.54
N ILE A 222 -3.72 19.13 6.38
CA ILE A 222 -4.10 20.28 7.21
C ILE A 222 -4.86 19.79 8.44
N HIS A 223 -4.34 20.02 9.63
CA HIS A 223 -5.06 19.81 10.89
C HIS A 223 -6.06 20.94 11.11
N HIS A 224 -7.26 20.65 11.65
CA HIS A 224 -8.33 21.64 11.81
C HIS A 224 -7.99 22.79 12.78
N LYS A 225 -6.99 22.62 13.64
CA LYS A 225 -6.55 23.63 14.63
C LYS A 225 -5.12 24.14 14.40
N TYR A 226 -4.26 23.33 13.77
CA TYR A 226 -2.83 23.61 13.68
C TYR A 226 -2.35 23.60 12.22
N VAL A 227 -1.48 24.55 11.88
CA VAL A 227 -0.99 24.70 10.50
C VAL A 227 0.08 23.65 10.18
N GLU A 228 0.95 23.34 11.15
CA GLU A 228 2.09 22.43 10.95
C GLU A 228 1.84 21.08 11.60
N THR A 229 1.89 20.01 10.79
CA THR A 229 1.63 18.66 11.25
C THR A 229 2.83 17.72 11.06
N PHE A 230 3.73 18.04 10.12
CA PHE A 230 4.84 17.18 9.72
C PHE A 230 5.75 16.78 10.89
N ASP A 231 6.26 17.74 11.64
CA ASP A 231 7.24 17.48 12.72
C ASP A 231 6.63 16.64 13.85
N ASN A 232 5.35 16.90 14.20
CA ASN A 232 4.63 16.11 15.18
C ASN A 232 4.47 14.67 14.72
N ILE A 233 4.09 14.43 13.45
CA ILE A 233 3.95 13.09 12.87
C ILE A 233 5.30 12.39 12.84
N ILE A 234 6.38 13.06 12.44
CA ILE A 234 7.73 12.49 12.44
C ILE A 234 8.17 12.07 13.85
N SER A 235 7.92 12.94 14.85
CA SER A 235 8.22 12.63 16.25
C SER A 235 7.44 11.42 16.75
N ASN A 236 6.17 11.34 16.42
CA ASN A 236 5.30 10.21 16.74
C ASN A 236 5.75 8.91 16.06
N ILE A 237 6.15 8.96 14.78
CA ILE A 237 6.71 7.79 14.08
C ILE A 237 7.96 7.26 14.80
N LYS A 238 8.85 8.15 15.26
CA LYS A 238 10.04 7.75 16.02
C LYS A 238 9.66 7.05 17.34
N LEU A 239 8.69 7.58 18.07
CA LEU A 239 8.18 6.94 19.29
C LEU A 239 7.63 5.54 18.99
N VAL A 240 6.83 5.41 17.94
CA VAL A 240 6.24 4.11 17.55
C VAL A 240 7.30 3.11 17.09
N LEU A 241 8.31 3.54 16.36
CA LEU A 241 9.41 2.65 15.93
C LEU A 241 10.16 2.03 17.13
N ASN A 242 10.27 2.76 18.24
CA ASN A 242 10.88 2.26 19.49
C ASN A 242 10.07 1.13 20.15
N THR A 243 8.79 0.96 19.81
CA THR A 243 7.95 -0.15 20.32
C THR A 243 8.20 -1.48 19.57
N GLY A 244 9.00 -1.46 18.49
CA GLY A 244 9.33 -2.64 17.69
C GLY A 244 8.28 -3.03 16.66
N ILE A 245 7.18 -2.28 16.48
CA ILE A 245 6.19 -2.57 15.44
C ILE A 245 6.62 -2.04 14.07
N LYS A 246 5.97 -2.55 13.02
CA LYS A 246 6.25 -2.12 11.64
C LYS A 246 5.51 -0.83 11.32
N VAL A 247 6.22 0.16 10.77
CA VAL A 247 5.65 1.39 10.25
C VAL A 247 5.83 1.43 8.74
N SER A 248 4.76 1.73 8.01
CA SER A 248 4.82 2.03 6.59
C SER A 248 4.36 3.46 6.32
N VAL A 249 5.08 4.20 5.50
CA VAL A 249 4.65 5.51 5.02
C VAL A 249 3.92 5.33 3.70
N ARG A 250 2.71 5.86 3.63
CA ARG A 250 1.92 5.99 2.41
C ARG A 250 2.07 7.40 1.86
N ILE A 251 2.23 7.51 0.55
CA ILE A 251 2.23 8.79 -0.17
C ILE A 251 1.05 8.77 -1.13
N ASN A 252 0.10 9.69 -0.98
CA ASN A 252 -0.94 9.90 -1.99
C ASN A 252 -0.37 10.84 -3.05
N THR A 253 -0.14 10.31 -4.25
CA THR A 253 0.54 11.02 -5.35
C THR A 253 -0.45 11.51 -6.38
N ASP A 254 -0.26 12.74 -6.82
CA ASP A 254 -0.88 13.35 -7.99
C ASP A 254 0.16 14.19 -8.78
N LYS A 255 -0.28 14.85 -9.84
CA LYS A 255 0.59 15.69 -10.68
C LYS A 255 1.31 16.82 -9.92
N ASN A 256 0.79 17.22 -8.75
CA ASN A 256 1.34 18.34 -7.99
C ASN A 256 2.46 17.91 -7.02
N ASN A 257 2.53 16.63 -6.63
CA ASN A 257 3.52 16.17 -5.64
C ASN A 257 4.42 15.02 -6.10
N VAL A 258 4.23 14.49 -7.29
CA VAL A 258 5.04 13.35 -7.80
C VAL A 258 6.53 13.68 -7.82
N GLU A 259 6.92 14.89 -8.18
CA GLU A 259 8.31 15.34 -8.23
C GLU A 259 8.93 15.51 -6.82
N GLN A 260 8.10 15.69 -5.78
CA GLN A 260 8.55 15.88 -4.41
C GLN A 260 8.91 14.57 -3.69
N ILE A 261 8.61 13.41 -4.29
CA ILE A 261 8.85 12.08 -3.67
C ILE A 261 10.35 11.85 -3.41
N SER A 262 11.20 12.22 -4.36
CA SER A 262 12.66 12.07 -4.22
C SER A 262 13.20 12.91 -3.07
N GLU A 263 12.69 14.13 -2.89
CA GLU A 263 13.11 15.01 -1.80
C GLU A 263 12.58 14.51 -0.45
N LEU A 264 11.33 14.05 -0.38
CA LEU A 264 10.79 13.39 0.82
C LEU A 264 11.67 12.21 1.24
N LYS A 265 12.08 11.37 0.29
CA LYS A 265 12.96 10.22 0.56
C LYS A 265 14.30 10.65 1.18
N LYS A 266 14.92 11.72 0.66
CA LYS A 266 16.14 12.29 1.24
C LYS A 266 15.90 12.81 2.66
N GLN A 267 14.81 13.56 2.87
CA GLN A 267 14.45 14.12 4.17
C GLN A 267 14.22 13.03 5.22
N LEU A 268 13.46 11.96 4.87
CA LEU A 268 13.23 10.82 5.77
C LEU A 268 14.53 10.08 6.10
N LYS A 269 15.49 10.01 5.16
CA LYS A 269 16.81 9.45 5.40
C LYS A 269 17.62 10.28 6.39
N ILE A 270 17.66 11.61 6.21
CA ILE A 270 18.33 12.55 7.13
C ILE A 270 17.73 12.46 8.53
N LEU A 271 16.41 12.30 8.64
CA LEU A 271 15.70 12.15 9.91
C LEU A 271 15.91 10.77 10.57
N GLY A 272 16.71 9.88 9.96
CA GLY A 272 16.98 8.55 10.48
C GLY A 272 15.83 7.54 10.35
N LEU A 273 14.81 7.88 9.56
CA LEU A 273 13.61 7.05 9.37
C LEU A 273 13.72 6.08 8.18
N TYR A 274 14.74 6.23 7.35
CA TYR A 274 14.92 5.48 6.13
C TYR A 274 16.25 4.74 6.14
N ASN A 275 16.29 3.56 6.75
CA ASN A 275 17.42 2.64 6.66
C ASN A 275 17.10 1.59 5.59
N TYR A 276 17.78 1.65 4.44
CA TYR A 276 17.85 0.54 3.51
C TYR A 276 18.87 -0.46 4.05
N PRO A 277 18.50 -1.68 4.42
CA PRO A 277 19.52 -2.70 4.60
C PRO A 277 20.05 -3.06 3.21
N SER A 278 21.34 -2.88 3.03
CA SER A 278 22.09 -3.37 1.85
C SER A 278 22.12 -4.90 1.77
N ASN A 279 21.44 -5.62 2.69
CA ASN A 279 21.37 -7.07 2.69
C ASN A 279 19.96 -7.56 3.14
N PRO A 280 19.18 -8.21 2.25
CA PRO A 280 17.84 -8.71 2.56
C PRO A 280 17.79 -9.84 3.60
N GLN A 281 18.93 -10.43 3.98
CA GLN A 281 19.00 -11.61 4.84
C GLN A 281 19.11 -11.29 6.35
N LEU A 282 19.22 -10.03 6.77
CA LEU A 282 19.47 -9.64 8.17
C LEU A 282 18.24 -9.02 8.88
N SER A 283 17.01 -9.28 8.46
CA SER A 283 15.85 -8.51 8.92
C SER A 283 14.85 -9.27 9.81
N SER A 284 15.27 -10.09 10.77
CA SER A 284 14.29 -10.76 11.64
C SER A 284 13.84 -9.95 12.88
N SER A 285 14.42 -8.77 13.16
CA SER A 285 14.08 -7.99 14.36
C SER A 285 14.15 -6.47 14.26
N ALA A 286 14.36 -5.89 13.08
CA ALA A 286 14.42 -4.44 12.95
C ALA A 286 13.09 -3.85 12.45
N SER A 287 12.60 -2.82 13.17
CA SER A 287 11.45 -2.02 12.73
C SER A 287 11.82 -1.19 11.52
N PHE A 288 11.19 -1.46 10.36
CA PHE A 288 11.51 -0.77 9.10
C PHE A 288 10.39 0.17 8.69
N LEU A 289 10.77 1.38 8.24
CA LEU A 289 9.90 2.24 7.49
C LEU A 289 9.83 1.75 6.04
N ARG A 290 8.63 1.41 5.56
CA ARG A 290 8.37 1.04 4.16
C ARG A 290 7.63 2.18 3.45
N LEU A 291 8.15 2.64 2.31
CA LEU A 291 7.46 3.59 1.46
C LEU A 291 6.49 2.86 0.52
N ASN A 292 5.22 3.27 0.52
CA ASN A 292 4.21 2.83 -0.44
C ASN A 292 3.72 4.07 -1.21
N VAL A 293 3.95 4.10 -2.50
CA VAL A 293 3.46 5.16 -3.40
C VAL A 293 2.16 4.66 -4.03
N LEU A 294 1.08 5.41 -3.85
CA LEU A 294 -0.20 5.16 -4.50
C LEU A 294 -0.51 6.36 -5.37
N SER A 295 -0.62 6.16 -6.67
CA SER A 295 -1.04 7.19 -7.61
C SER A 295 -2.56 7.14 -7.77
N SER A 296 -3.23 8.25 -7.53
CA SER A 296 -4.56 8.52 -8.07
C SER A 296 -4.34 9.20 -9.43
N LEU A 297 -4.30 8.41 -10.48
CA LEU A 297 -4.40 8.94 -11.85
C LEU A 297 -5.88 9.19 -12.10
N ASN A 298 -6.30 10.44 -11.98
CA ASN A 298 -7.45 11.03 -12.64
C ASN A 298 -7.00 12.31 -13.30
#